data_213de8c3ded11bbfd0e09b4f6f4c2708
#
_entry.id   213de8c3ded11bbfd0e09b4f6f4c2708
#
_cell.length_a   1.000
_cell.length_b   1.000
_cell.length_c   1.000
_cell.angle_alpha   90.00
_cell.angle_beta   90.00
_cell.angle_gamma   90.00
#
_symmetry.space_group_name_H-M   'P 1'
#
loop_
_entity.id
_entity.type
_entity.pdbx_description
1 polymer ?
#
loop_
_entity_poly.entity_id
_entity_poly.type
_entity_poly.pdbx_seq_one_letter_code
_entity_poly.pdbx_strand_id
1 'polypeptide(L)'
;MPWSASPGPARPLRRAAHQAAALLLLAALPAILTAWLHPRRPAWPPAEDSIPRISITDALMLARNNPVIWADARSAGAFAAEHIPGAINVTEADWERSLAGLADVWRPGQPVIVYCAGGGCETSRSVASRLRRDLKVTDVYVLKGGWEAWLRLQK
;
A
#
# COMPACT_ATOMS: atom_id res chain seq x y z
N MET A 1 -1.55 73.91 -23.65
CA MET A 1 -1.31 72.79 -24.56
C MET A 1 -1.60 71.51 -23.81
N PRO A 2 -2.62 70.74 -24.11
CA PRO A 2 -2.90 69.48 -23.43
C PRO A 2 -2.13 68.35 -24.10
N TRP A 3 -1.43 67.58 -23.26
CA TRP A 3 -0.72 66.33 -23.64
C TRP A 3 -1.74 65.24 -23.90
N SER A 4 -1.88 64.81 -25.12
CA SER A 4 -2.65 63.59 -25.48
C SER A 4 -1.81 62.35 -25.25
N ALA A 5 -2.11 61.57 -24.21
CA ALA A 5 -1.54 60.29 -24.00
C ALA A 5 -2.17 59.27 -24.99
N SER A 6 -1.37 58.75 -25.90
CA SER A 6 -1.76 57.69 -26.79
C SER A 6 -1.85 56.37 -26.03
N PRO A 7 -2.93 55.58 -26.16
CA PRO A 7 -2.96 54.25 -25.55
C PRO A 7 -2.01 53.31 -26.31
N GLY A 8 -1.01 52.79 -25.61
CA GLY A 8 -0.06 51.83 -26.13
C GLY A 8 -0.71 50.49 -26.50
N PRO A 9 -0.09 49.69 -27.37
CA PRO A 9 -0.73 48.52 -28.01
C PRO A 9 -0.89 47.37 -27.05
N ALA A 10 -2.13 47.09 -26.64
CA ALA A 10 -2.50 45.89 -25.87
C ALA A 10 -2.44 44.58 -26.69
N ARG A 11 -1.96 44.61 -27.92
CA ARG A 11 -1.92 43.47 -28.86
C ARG A 11 -0.83 42.45 -28.63
N PRO A 12 0.39 42.74 -28.14
CA PRO A 12 1.44 41.71 -27.98
C PRO A 12 1.18 40.75 -26.84
N LEU A 13 0.57 41.18 -25.73
CA LEU A 13 0.30 40.31 -24.58
C LEU A 13 -0.69 39.19 -24.87
N ARG A 14 -1.75 39.51 -25.65
CA ARG A 14 -2.72 38.47 -26.04
C ARG A 14 -2.12 37.41 -26.97
N ARG A 15 -1.27 37.81 -27.92
CA ARG A 15 -0.57 36.87 -28.82
C ARG A 15 0.41 35.99 -28.04
N ALA A 16 1.15 36.55 -27.11
CA ALA A 16 2.07 35.81 -26.23
C ALA A 16 1.30 34.81 -25.35
N ALA A 17 0.16 35.21 -24.80
CA ALA A 17 -0.68 34.30 -24.00
C ALA A 17 -1.25 33.13 -24.81
N HIS A 18 -1.71 33.36 -26.05
CA HIS A 18 -2.17 32.29 -26.92
C HIS A 18 -1.03 31.35 -27.36
N GLN A 19 0.17 31.88 -27.61
CA GLN A 19 1.35 31.08 -27.95
C GLN A 19 1.78 30.22 -26.75
N ALA A 20 1.80 30.79 -25.54
CA ALA A 20 2.12 30.04 -24.32
C ALA A 20 1.09 28.93 -24.06
N ALA A 21 -0.20 29.20 -24.20
CA ALA A 21 -1.26 28.21 -24.07
C ALA A 21 -1.14 27.11 -25.12
N ALA A 22 -0.85 27.43 -26.36
CA ALA A 22 -0.64 26.44 -27.42
C ALA A 22 0.57 25.53 -27.15
N LEU A 23 1.68 26.10 -26.66
CA LEU A 23 2.87 25.32 -26.30
C LEU A 23 2.61 24.40 -25.08
N LEU A 24 1.87 24.87 -24.08
CA LEU A 24 1.47 24.05 -22.94
C LEU A 24 0.56 22.89 -23.36
N LEU A 25 -0.41 23.12 -24.23
CA LEU A 25 -1.25 22.06 -24.75
C LEU A 25 -0.47 21.07 -25.61
N LEU A 26 0.45 21.55 -26.43
CA LEU A 26 1.29 20.68 -27.26
C LEU A 26 2.24 19.80 -26.42
N ALA A 27 2.72 20.30 -25.28
CA ALA A 27 3.54 19.55 -24.34
C ALA A 27 2.70 18.60 -23.45
N ALA A 28 1.48 18.98 -23.08
CA ALA A 28 0.62 18.19 -22.22
C ALA A 28 0.07 16.94 -22.93
N LEU A 29 -0.25 17.02 -24.21
CA LEU A 29 -0.80 15.89 -24.99
C LEU A 29 0.11 14.65 -24.98
N PRO A 30 1.40 14.71 -25.35
CA PRO A 30 2.27 13.54 -25.30
C PRO A 30 2.54 13.05 -23.87
N ALA A 31 2.55 13.95 -22.87
CA ALA A 31 2.71 13.55 -21.48
C ALA A 31 1.50 12.77 -20.96
N ILE A 32 0.28 13.22 -21.28
CA ILE A 32 -0.95 12.51 -20.94
C ILE A 32 -1.01 11.17 -21.66
N LEU A 33 -0.68 11.15 -22.97
CA LEU A 33 -0.72 9.94 -23.77
C LEU A 33 0.30 8.91 -23.26
N THR A 34 1.52 9.33 -22.92
CA THR A 34 2.53 8.45 -22.29
C THR A 34 2.08 7.96 -20.92
N ALA A 35 1.49 8.82 -20.09
CA ALA A 35 0.97 8.41 -18.79
C ALA A 35 -0.15 7.37 -18.93
N TRP A 36 -0.97 7.44 -19.98
CA TRP A 36 -2.05 6.50 -20.24
C TRP A 36 -1.58 5.17 -20.85
N LEU A 37 -0.59 5.21 -21.74
CA LEU A 37 -0.09 4.03 -22.47
C LEU A 37 1.09 3.36 -21.78
N HIS A 38 1.64 3.95 -20.70
CA HIS A 38 2.82 3.41 -20.05
C HIS A 38 2.50 2.07 -19.36
N PRO A 39 3.17 0.96 -19.70
CA PRO A 39 2.84 -0.37 -19.16
C PRO A 39 3.09 -0.51 -17.66
N ARG A 40 3.88 0.40 -17.07
CA ARG A 40 4.15 0.45 -15.61
C ARG A 40 3.44 1.59 -14.90
N ARG A 41 2.38 2.15 -15.49
CA ARG A 41 1.63 3.19 -14.80
C ARG A 41 1.03 2.63 -13.52
N PRO A 42 1.15 3.31 -12.36
CA PRO A 42 0.38 2.95 -11.19
C PRO A 42 -1.11 3.08 -11.52
N ALA A 43 -1.91 2.10 -11.11
CA ALA A 43 -3.37 2.23 -11.20
C ALA A 43 -3.80 3.45 -10.38
N TRP A 44 -4.49 4.41 -11.02
CA TRP A 44 -5.05 5.55 -10.31
C TRP A 44 -6.56 5.64 -10.53
N PRO A 45 -7.37 5.64 -9.48
CA PRO A 45 -6.97 5.48 -8.06
C PRO A 45 -6.30 4.13 -7.85
N PRO A 46 -5.37 4.01 -6.87
CA PRO A 46 -4.83 2.70 -6.51
C PRO A 46 -6.03 1.79 -6.28
N ALA A 47 -6.02 0.62 -6.93
CA ALA A 47 -7.03 -0.38 -6.64
C ALA A 47 -7.06 -0.53 -5.12
N GLU A 48 -8.17 -0.19 -4.51
CA GLU A 48 -8.41 -0.42 -3.09
C GLU A 48 -8.53 -1.93 -2.87
N ASP A 49 -7.41 -2.62 -2.95
CA ASP A 49 -7.18 -3.76 -2.09
C ASP A 49 -7.00 -3.20 -0.68
N SER A 50 -8.07 -2.62 -0.15
CA SER A 50 -8.09 -2.10 1.21
C SER A 50 -8.07 -3.30 2.16
N ILE A 51 -6.84 -3.82 2.36
CA ILE A 51 -6.64 -4.83 3.39
C ILE A 51 -7.05 -4.19 4.71
N PRO A 52 -8.08 -4.71 5.38
CA PRO A 52 -8.56 -4.15 6.62
C PRO A 52 -7.46 -4.20 7.69
N ARG A 53 -7.39 -3.14 8.48
CA ARG A 53 -6.41 -3.04 9.57
C ARG A 53 -7.12 -3.30 10.90
N ILE A 54 -6.53 -4.19 11.71
CA ILE A 54 -7.06 -4.59 13.01
C ILE A 54 -6.17 -4.06 14.14
N SER A 55 -6.76 -3.61 15.25
CA SER A 55 -5.99 -3.27 16.46
C SER A 55 -5.52 -4.53 17.16
N ILE A 56 -4.50 -4.41 18.02
CA ILE A 56 -4.02 -5.56 18.79
C ILE A 56 -5.10 -6.13 19.72
N THR A 57 -5.92 -5.27 20.30
CA THR A 57 -7.02 -5.68 21.18
C THR A 57 -8.08 -6.50 20.42
N ASP A 58 -8.49 -6.00 19.24
CA ASP A 58 -9.49 -6.68 18.42
C ASP A 58 -8.90 -7.99 17.83
N ALA A 59 -7.62 -7.99 17.48
CA ALA A 59 -6.92 -9.18 17.01
C ALA A 59 -6.89 -10.29 18.08
N LEU A 60 -6.63 -9.93 19.34
CA LEU A 60 -6.67 -10.87 20.45
C LEU A 60 -8.11 -11.35 20.75
N MET A 61 -9.11 -10.49 20.63
CA MET A 61 -10.52 -10.90 20.77
C MET A 61 -10.90 -11.86 19.65
N LEU A 62 -10.47 -11.60 18.41
CA LEU A 62 -10.70 -12.50 17.29
C LEU A 62 -10.04 -13.86 17.55
N ALA A 63 -8.79 -13.87 18.02
CA ALA A 63 -8.03 -15.07 18.32
C ALA A 63 -8.57 -15.90 19.49
N ARG A 64 -9.31 -15.29 20.43
CA ARG A 64 -10.01 -16.02 21.50
C ARG A 64 -11.24 -16.78 21.01
N ASN A 65 -11.88 -16.25 19.99
CA ASN A 65 -13.16 -16.78 19.50
C ASN A 65 -12.99 -17.67 18.26
N ASN A 66 -11.86 -17.55 17.56
CA ASN A 66 -11.58 -18.27 16.32
C ASN A 66 -10.12 -18.72 16.27
N PRO A 67 -9.80 -19.84 15.64
CA PRO A 67 -8.44 -20.17 15.30
C PRO A 67 -7.92 -19.18 14.25
N VAL A 68 -6.98 -18.33 14.62
CA VAL A 68 -6.33 -17.36 13.72
C VAL A 68 -4.90 -17.78 13.42
N ILE A 69 -4.40 -17.37 12.27
CA ILE A 69 -2.98 -17.50 11.94
C ILE A 69 -2.32 -16.12 12.06
N TRP A 70 -1.24 -16.08 12.82
CA TRP A 70 -0.34 -14.93 12.88
C TRP A 70 0.74 -15.09 11.82
N ALA A 71 0.84 -14.16 10.88
CA ALA A 71 1.83 -14.16 9.80
C ALA A 71 2.83 -13.01 10.03
N ASP A 72 4.08 -13.37 10.31
CA ASP A 72 5.17 -12.40 10.52
C ASP A 72 5.83 -12.06 9.18
N ALA A 73 5.66 -10.83 8.74
CA ALA A 73 6.23 -10.33 7.49
C ALA A 73 7.63 -9.71 7.68
N ARG A 74 8.24 -9.82 8.85
CA ARG A 74 9.61 -9.37 9.11
C ARG A 74 10.61 -10.35 8.51
N SER A 75 11.89 -9.95 8.47
CA SER A 75 12.97 -10.82 8.03
C SER A 75 13.04 -12.11 8.88
N ALA A 76 13.54 -13.19 8.28
CA ALA A 76 13.73 -14.47 8.98
C ALA A 76 14.59 -14.32 10.25
N GLY A 77 15.62 -13.44 10.23
CA GLY A 77 16.43 -13.16 11.41
C GLY A 77 15.66 -12.49 12.54
N ALA A 78 14.79 -11.52 12.22
CA ALA A 78 13.95 -10.87 13.21
C ALA A 78 12.90 -11.84 13.78
N PHE A 79 12.33 -12.69 12.94
CA PHE A 79 11.42 -13.75 13.37
C PHE A 79 12.10 -14.76 14.28
N ALA A 80 13.30 -15.24 13.92
CA ALA A 80 14.05 -16.20 14.72
C ALA A 80 14.47 -15.67 16.09
N ALA A 81 14.74 -14.35 16.18
CA ALA A 81 15.07 -13.71 17.45
C ALA A 81 13.88 -13.70 18.41
N GLU A 82 12.72 -13.27 17.95
CA GLU A 82 11.50 -13.18 18.74
C GLU A 82 10.28 -12.98 17.83
N HIS A 83 9.16 -13.64 18.12
CA HIS A 83 7.91 -13.53 17.35
C HIS A 83 6.68 -13.77 18.24
N ILE A 84 5.48 -13.46 17.72
CA ILE A 84 4.23 -13.79 18.39
C ILE A 84 4.12 -15.33 18.49
N PRO A 85 3.85 -15.90 19.67
CA PRO A 85 3.77 -17.34 19.83
C PRO A 85 2.83 -18.00 18.82
N GLY A 86 3.33 -19.02 18.10
CA GLY A 86 2.57 -19.71 17.05
C GLY A 86 2.50 -18.97 15.72
N ALA A 87 3.20 -17.86 15.55
CA ALA A 87 3.28 -17.17 14.27
C ALA A 87 4.13 -17.94 13.25
N ILE A 88 3.83 -17.72 11.97
CA ILE A 88 4.55 -18.26 10.83
C ILE A 88 5.28 -17.09 10.14
N ASN A 89 6.54 -17.30 9.77
CA ASN A 89 7.26 -16.29 9.00
C ASN A 89 6.83 -16.33 7.53
N VAL A 90 6.30 -15.22 7.03
CA VAL A 90 5.80 -15.09 5.65
C VAL A 90 6.45 -13.86 5.02
N THR A 91 7.50 -14.08 4.23
CA THR A 91 8.29 -13.01 3.62
C THR A 91 8.14 -12.98 2.10
N GLU A 92 8.25 -11.79 1.52
CA GLU A 92 8.28 -11.64 0.05
C GLU A 92 9.58 -12.19 -0.56
N ALA A 93 10.67 -12.13 0.20
CA ALA A 93 11.98 -12.59 -0.26
C ALA A 93 12.02 -14.12 -0.50
N ASP A 94 11.22 -14.89 0.24
CA ASP A 94 11.12 -16.34 0.11
C ASP A 94 9.65 -16.75 0.00
N TRP A 95 8.96 -16.13 -0.97
CA TRP A 95 7.51 -16.23 -1.09
C TRP A 95 7.00 -17.65 -1.28
N GLU A 96 7.62 -18.43 -2.18
CA GLU A 96 7.16 -19.79 -2.48
C GLU A 96 7.22 -20.70 -1.24
N ARG A 97 8.29 -20.62 -0.47
CA ARG A 97 8.43 -21.37 0.78
C ARG A 97 7.43 -20.89 1.83
N SER A 98 7.28 -19.56 1.95
CA SER A 98 6.32 -18.93 2.87
C SER A 98 4.90 -19.39 2.57
N LEU A 99 4.54 -19.39 1.27
CA LEU A 99 3.22 -19.79 0.80
C LEU A 99 2.95 -21.28 1.08
N ALA A 100 3.92 -22.17 0.79
CA ALA A 100 3.82 -23.58 1.08
C ALA A 100 3.63 -23.83 2.58
N GLY A 101 4.47 -23.25 3.43
CA GLY A 101 4.37 -23.41 4.89
C GLY A 101 3.05 -22.89 5.46
N LEU A 102 2.50 -21.80 4.90
CA LEU A 102 1.20 -21.30 5.31
C LEU A 102 0.05 -22.22 4.82
N ALA A 103 0.13 -22.70 3.58
CA ALA A 103 -0.90 -23.57 2.99
C ALA A 103 -1.05 -24.90 3.74
N ASP A 104 0.02 -25.42 4.33
CA ASP A 104 -0.01 -26.64 5.14
C ASP A 104 -0.88 -26.51 6.39
N VAL A 105 -0.93 -25.33 6.99
CA VAL A 105 -1.61 -25.08 8.27
C VAL A 105 -2.90 -24.27 8.15
N TRP A 106 -3.02 -23.44 7.14
CA TRP A 106 -4.21 -22.60 6.94
C TRP A 106 -5.39 -23.42 6.43
N ARG A 107 -6.57 -23.08 6.89
CA ARG A 107 -7.83 -23.68 6.44
C ARG A 107 -8.77 -22.63 5.87
N PRO A 108 -9.57 -22.92 4.84
CA PRO A 108 -10.57 -22.00 4.30
C PRO A 108 -11.46 -21.40 5.38
N GLY A 109 -11.62 -20.06 5.38
CA GLY A 109 -12.38 -19.31 6.38
C GLY A 109 -11.60 -19.00 7.67
N GLN A 110 -10.36 -19.45 7.81
CA GLN A 110 -9.53 -19.10 8.95
C GLN A 110 -8.88 -17.72 8.74
N PRO A 111 -9.08 -16.76 9.67
CA PRO A 111 -8.49 -15.44 9.56
C PRO A 111 -6.96 -15.46 9.65
N VAL A 112 -6.32 -14.62 8.84
CA VAL A 112 -4.86 -14.41 8.86
C VAL A 112 -4.57 -12.97 9.26
N ILE A 113 -3.76 -12.79 10.30
CA ILE A 113 -3.34 -11.48 10.79
C ILE A 113 -1.85 -11.30 10.45
N VAL A 114 -1.58 -10.41 9.49
CA VAL A 114 -0.22 -10.12 9.04
C VAL A 114 0.35 -8.96 9.84
N TYR A 115 1.58 -9.11 10.35
CA TYR A 115 2.26 -8.04 11.06
C TYR A 115 3.71 -7.85 10.57
N CYS A 116 4.24 -6.67 10.78
CA CYS A 116 5.64 -6.30 10.50
C CYS A 116 6.24 -5.60 11.71
N ALA A 117 7.39 -4.94 11.59
CA ALA A 117 8.10 -4.34 12.73
C ALA A 117 7.27 -3.26 13.44
N GLY A 118 6.64 -2.33 12.69
CA GLY A 118 5.95 -1.17 13.28
C GLY A 118 4.74 -0.69 12.49
N GLY A 119 4.21 0.46 12.85
CA GLY A 119 3.04 1.05 12.20
C GLY A 119 3.32 1.58 10.80
N GLY A 120 2.41 1.32 9.84
CA GLY A 120 2.48 1.84 8.47
C GLY A 120 3.36 1.04 7.52
N CYS A 121 3.77 -0.15 7.90
CA CYS A 121 4.65 -1.02 7.13
C CYS A 121 3.99 -1.48 5.82
N GLU A 122 4.57 -1.09 4.70
CA GLU A 122 4.15 -1.49 3.36
C GLU A 122 4.27 -3.01 3.17
N THR A 123 5.31 -3.61 3.76
CA THR A 123 5.58 -5.06 3.67
C THR A 123 4.41 -5.91 4.14
N SER A 124 3.80 -5.60 5.30
CA SER A 124 2.65 -6.38 5.79
C SER A 124 1.42 -6.24 4.90
N ARG A 125 1.22 -5.07 4.27
CA ARG A 125 0.13 -4.85 3.32
C ARG A 125 0.38 -5.63 2.03
N SER A 126 1.60 -5.61 1.51
CA SER A 126 2.00 -6.34 0.32
C SER A 126 1.84 -7.85 0.51
N VAL A 127 2.36 -8.40 1.63
CA VAL A 127 2.17 -9.81 1.99
C VAL A 127 0.68 -10.17 2.09
N ALA A 128 -0.12 -9.36 2.78
CA ALA A 128 -1.55 -9.59 2.92
C ALA A 128 -2.30 -9.57 1.57
N SER A 129 -1.96 -8.63 0.68
CA SER A 129 -2.52 -8.56 -0.68
C SER A 129 -2.13 -9.79 -1.50
N ARG A 130 -0.90 -10.28 -1.39
CA ARG A 130 -0.46 -11.50 -2.05
C ARG A 130 -1.17 -12.75 -1.52
N LEU A 131 -1.36 -12.87 -0.19
CA LEU A 131 -2.13 -13.97 0.41
C LEU A 131 -3.58 -14.00 -0.10
N ARG A 132 -4.22 -12.83 -0.19
CA ARG A 132 -5.56 -12.73 -0.77
C ARG A 132 -5.61 -13.18 -2.22
N ARG A 133 -4.62 -12.82 -3.01
CA ARG A 133 -4.55 -13.14 -4.44
C ARG A 133 -4.17 -14.59 -4.70
N ASP A 134 -3.12 -15.09 -4.04
CA ASP A 134 -2.47 -16.36 -4.36
C ASP A 134 -3.11 -17.54 -3.64
N LEU A 135 -3.47 -17.40 -2.33
CA LEU A 135 -4.17 -18.42 -1.54
C LEU A 135 -5.68 -18.20 -1.43
N LYS A 136 -6.21 -17.08 -2.00
CA LYS A 136 -7.64 -16.73 -1.86
C LYS A 136 -8.10 -16.60 -0.41
N VAL A 137 -7.21 -16.15 0.48
CA VAL A 137 -7.57 -15.85 1.87
C VAL A 137 -8.54 -14.66 1.87
N THR A 138 -9.78 -14.90 2.29
CA THR A 138 -10.83 -13.85 2.36
C THR A 138 -10.65 -12.94 3.58
N ASP A 139 -10.36 -13.55 4.72
CA ASP A 139 -10.27 -12.88 6.02
C ASP A 139 -8.80 -12.61 6.37
N VAL A 140 -8.20 -11.63 5.69
CA VAL A 140 -6.82 -11.20 5.94
C VAL A 140 -6.82 -9.78 6.48
N TYR A 141 -6.05 -9.56 7.54
CA TYR A 141 -5.93 -8.29 8.27
C TYR A 141 -4.47 -7.89 8.42
N VAL A 142 -4.22 -6.58 8.49
CA VAL A 142 -2.92 -6.03 8.86
C VAL A 142 -2.97 -5.49 10.28
N LEU A 143 -2.08 -5.94 11.15
CA LEU A 143 -2.00 -5.49 12.53
C LEU A 143 -1.52 -4.04 12.63
N LYS A 144 -2.34 -3.17 13.22
CA LYS A 144 -1.95 -1.79 13.53
C LYS A 144 -0.82 -1.76 14.54
N GLY A 145 0.28 -1.08 14.20
CA GLY A 145 1.46 -1.00 15.06
C GLY A 145 2.34 -2.26 15.06
N GLY A 146 1.98 -3.29 14.31
CA GLY A 146 2.81 -4.47 14.09
C GLY A 146 3.38 -5.09 15.37
N TRP A 147 4.63 -5.55 15.30
CA TRP A 147 5.37 -6.14 16.40
C TRP A 147 5.48 -5.22 17.64
N GLU A 148 5.65 -3.92 17.41
CA GLU A 148 5.70 -2.96 18.52
C GLU A 148 4.38 -2.91 19.32
N ALA A 149 3.23 -3.11 18.67
CA ALA A 149 1.96 -3.17 19.37
C ALA A 149 1.86 -4.41 20.27
N TRP A 150 2.40 -5.54 19.82
CA TRP A 150 2.50 -6.76 20.63
C TRP A 150 3.41 -6.56 21.84
N LEU A 151 4.60 -5.98 21.66
CA LEU A 151 5.54 -5.73 22.77
C LEU A 151 4.96 -4.80 23.84
N ARG A 152 4.09 -3.86 23.47
CA ARG A 152 3.43 -2.98 24.46
C ARG A 152 2.45 -3.71 25.38
N LEU A 153 1.95 -4.86 25.01
CA LEU A 153 1.08 -5.68 25.88
C LEU A 153 1.85 -6.46 26.94
N GLN A 154 3.15 -6.62 26.75
CA GLN A 154 4.01 -7.41 27.65
C GLN A 154 4.67 -6.56 28.73
N LYS A 155 4.48 -5.23 28.68
CA LYS A 155 4.97 -4.26 29.66
C LYS A 155 3.91 -3.94 30.70
#